data_4c07a36e852cca47abf12d9a9138283d
#
_entry.id   4c07a36e852cca47abf12d9a9138283d
#
_cell.length_a   1.000
_cell.length_b   1.000
_cell.length_c   1.000
_cell.angle_alpha   90.00
_cell.angle_beta   90.00
_cell.angle_gamma   90.00
#
_symmetry.space_group_name_H-M   'P 1'
#
loop_
_entity.id
_entity.type
_entity.pdbx_description
1 polymer ?
#
loop_
_entity_poly.entity_id
_entity_poly.type
_entity_poly.pdbx_seq_one_letter_code
_entity_poly.pdbx_strand_id
1 'polypeptide(L)'
;LNLKSLKSNLFYCCLFFTCALVCGFVTASIPKEVDDFSLINVDGHYISLNNYPDAKGFIIIFTCNHCPFAKLYPSRLNQLNNKYKSLGIPLIAISSTDTIQFEEDTYLNMIAKSAAEDFNFPYLYDNQQVVAKNFGAQKTPHAYVIWKENNKWVVKYNGEKYSQEDFQQL
;
A
#
# COMPACT_ATOMS: atom_id res chain seq x y z
N LEU A 1 -2.17 39.18 -52.43
CA LEU A 1 -2.09 38.27 -51.26
C LEU A 1 -2.74 38.98 -50.08
N ASN A 2 -3.79 38.39 -49.57
CA ASN A 2 -4.70 39.05 -48.63
C ASN A 2 -4.22 38.82 -47.17
N LEU A 3 -3.62 39.83 -46.56
CA LEU A 3 -3.02 39.84 -45.24
C LEU A 3 -4.02 39.45 -44.10
N LYS A 4 -5.33 39.52 -44.36
CA LYS A 4 -6.37 39.18 -43.38
C LYS A 4 -6.51 37.66 -43.23
N SER A 5 -6.22 36.85 -44.24
CA SER A 5 -6.31 35.40 -44.21
C SER A 5 -5.14 34.78 -43.39
N LEU A 6 -3.97 35.41 -43.38
CA LEU A 6 -2.81 34.91 -42.67
C LEU A 6 -2.91 35.10 -41.13
N LYS A 7 -3.60 36.14 -40.67
CA LYS A 7 -3.78 36.39 -39.23
C LYS A 7 -4.81 35.45 -38.59
N SER A 8 -5.82 35.01 -39.36
CA SER A 8 -6.83 34.10 -38.86
C SER A 8 -6.24 32.69 -38.65
N ASN A 9 -5.43 32.18 -39.58
CA ASN A 9 -4.80 30.87 -39.46
C ASN A 9 -3.75 30.78 -38.34
N LEU A 10 -3.04 31.89 -38.07
CA LEU A 10 -2.07 31.95 -36.99
C LEU A 10 -2.74 31.96 -35.60
N PHE A 11 -3.93 32.55 -35.50
CA PHE A 11 -4.69 32.62 -34.27
C PHE A 11 -5.30 31.24 -33.90
N TYR A 12 -5.78 30.48 -34.90
CA TYR A 12 -6.27 29.10 -34.69
C TYR A 12 -5.15 28.12 -34.37
N CYS A 13 -3.96 28.28 -34.93
CA CYS A 13 -2.80 27.45 -34.61
C CYS A 13 -2.33 27.64 -33.15
N CYS A 14 -2.37 28.86 -32.64
CA CYS A 14 -2.03 29.15 -31.22
C CYS A 14 -3.08 28.59 -30.26
N LEU A 15 -4.37 28.59 -30.66
CA LEU A 15 -5.44 28.06 -29.79
C LEU A 15 -5.39 26.52 -29.67
N PHE A 16 -4.96 25.81 -30.72
CA PHE A 16 -4.77 24.36 -30.67
C PHE A 16 -3.51 23.91 -29.91
N PHE A 17 -2.48 24.77 -29.85
CA PHE A 17 -1.24 24.41 -29.18
C PHE A 17 -1.29 24.63 -27.66
N THR A 18 -2.21 25.43 -27.14
CA THR A 18 -2.38 25.66 -25.72
C THR A 18 -3.25 24.60 -25.02
N CYS A 19 -4.00 23.78 -25.79
CA CYS A 19 -4.86 22.74 -25.22
C CYS A 19 -4.14 21.40 -24.97
N ALA A 20 -2.91 21.23 -25.44
CA ALA A 20 -2.15 19.97 -25.36
C ALA A 20 -1.19 19.87 -24.15
N LEU A 21 -1.14 20.89 -23.28
CA LEU A 21 -0.16 20.95 -22.18
C LEU A 21 -0.74 20.82 -20.77
N VAL A 22 -1.99 20.38 -20.65
CA VAL A 22 -2.56 20.02 -19.33
C VAL A 22 -2.71 18.49 -19.25
N CYS A 23 -1.65 17.78 -19.56
CA CYS A 23 -1.48 16.42 -19.07
C CYS A 23 -1.03 16.55 -17.62
N GLY A 24 -1.98 16.77 -16.72
CA GLY A 24 -1.71 16.80 -15.30
C GLY A 24 -1.14 15.45 -14.90
N PHE A 25 0.12 15.43 -14.50
CA PHE A 25 0.66 14.33 -13.73
C PHE A 25 -0.20 14.21 -12.47
N VAL A 26 -1.12 13.26 -12.46
CA VAL A 26 -1.78 12.82 -11.23
C VAL A 26 -0.69 12.11 -10.43
N THR A 27 0.06 12.87 -9.65
CA THR A 27 0.89 12.29 -8.60
C THR A 27 -0.09 11.71 -7.59
N ALA A 28 -0.11 10.38 -7.46
CA ALA A 28 -0.85 9.73 -6.39
C ALA A 28 -0.30 10.29 -5.07
N SER A 29 -1.07 11.18 -4.45
CA SER A 29 -0.73 11.70 -3.13
C SER A 29 -1.04 10.63 -2.09
N ILE A 30 -0.12 10.43 -1.16
CA ILE A 30 -0.31 9.55 -0.01
C ILE A 30 -1.51 10.09 0.78
N PRO A 31 -2.52 9.26 1.09
CA PRO A 31 -3.66 9.71 1.86
C PRO A 31 -3.20 10.12 3.27
N LYS A 32 -3.74 11.22 3.77
CA LYS A 32 -3.50 11.65 5.15
C LYS A 32 -4.24 10.79 6.16
N GLU A 33 -5.39 10.27 5.78
CA GLU A 33 -6.27 9.41 6.58
C GLU A 33 -6.62 8.18 5.75
N VAL A 34 -6.86 7.06 6.42
CA VAL A 34 -7.33 5.82 5.80
C VAL A 34 -8.58 5.33 6.52
N ASP A 35 -9.49 4.76 5.76
CA ASP A 35 -10.70 4.16 6.30
C ASP A 35 -10.42 2.74 6.83
N ASP A 36 -11.33 2.25 7.67
CA ASP A 36 -11.32 0.84 8.05
C ASP A 36 -11.57 -0.05 6.83
N PHE A 37 -11.05 -1.24 6.88
CA PHE A 37 -11.21 -2.25 5.85
C PHE A 37 -11.56 -3.61 6.48
N SER A 38 -12.07 -4.53 5.69
CA SER A 38 -12.32 -5.90 6.11
C SER A 38 -11.80 -6.84 5.03
N LEU A 39 -10.75 -7.60 5.34
CA LEU A 39 -10.10 -8.54 4.43
C LEU A 39 -10.01 -9.93 5.07
N ILE A 40 -10.02 -10.96 4.22
CA ILE A 40 -9.84 -12.34 4.68
C ILE A 40 -8.37 -12.57 5.09
N ASN A 41 -8.18 -13.12 6.27
CA ASN A 41 -6.89 -13.58 6.78
C ASN A 41 -6.61 -15.02 6.33
N VAL A 42 -5.34 -15.42 6.33
CA VAL A 42 -4.89 -16.79 5.99
C VAL A 42 -5.48 -17.89 6.87
N ASP A 43 -6.07 -17.57 8.02
CA ASP A 43 -6.80 -18.49 8.90
C ASP A 43 -8.29 -18.62 8.55
N GLY A 44 -8.75 -17.93 7.48
CA GLY A 44 -10.14 -17.94 7.02
C GLY A 44 -11.07 -16.93 7.70
N HIS A 45 -10.62 -16.17 8.70
CA HIS A 45 -11.42 -15.14 9.34
C HIS A 45 -11.25 -13.78 8.66
N TYR A 46 -12.29 -12.94 8.72
CA TYR A 46 -12.17 -11.56 8.27
C TYR A 46 -11.60 -10.69 9.38
N ILE A 47 -10.61 -9.86 9.04
CA ILE A 47 -9.93 -8.94 9.94
C ILE A 47 -10.17 -7.51 9.46
N SER A 48 -10.53 -6.64 10.42
CA SER A 48 -10.62 -5.18 10.24
C SER A 48 -9.84 -4.47 11.35
N LEU A 49 -9.54 -3.19 11.18
CA LEU A 49 -8.90 -2.39 12.23
C LEU A 49 -9.80 -2.28 13.47
N ASN A 50 -11.12 -2.32 13.28
CA ASN A 50 -12.10 -2.27 14.36
C ASN A 50 -12.15 -3.56 15.22
N ASN A 51 -11.54 -4.66 14.79
CA ASN A 51 -11.39 -5.86 15.62
C ASN A 51 -10.38 -5.66 16.76
N TYR A 52 -9.68 -4.53 16.79
CA TYR A 52 -8.66 -4.19 17.78
C TYR A 52 -9.03 -2.92 18.55
N PRO A 53 -10.02 -2.99 19.48
CA PRO A 53 -10.54 -1.81 20.16
C PRO A 53 -9.49 -1.05 20.96
N ASP A 54 -8.48 -1.76 21.50
CA ASP A 54 -7.41 -1.22 22.33
C ASP A 54 -6.19 -0.76 21.50
N ALA A 55 -6.22 -0.92 20.18
CA ALA A 55 -5.11 -0.50 19.34
C ALA A 55 -5.01 1.03 19.29
N LYS A 56 -3.80 1.53 19.53
CA LYS A 56 -3.42 2.94 19.40
C LYS A 56 -3.04 3.28 17.97
N GLY A 57 -2.55 2.28 17.23
CA GLY A 57 -2.10 2.38 15.86
C GLY A 57 -1.84 1.01 15.27
N PHE A 58 -1.40 0.96 14.03
CA PHE A 58 -1.01 -0.27 13.33
C PHE A 58 0.25 -0.04 12.52
N ILE A 59 1.03 -1.11 12.36
CA ILE A 59 2.05 -1.23 11.33
C ILE A 59 1.40 -2.02 10.20
N ILE A 60 1.17 -1.39 9.05
CA ILE A 60 0.58 -2.02 7.87
C ILE A 60 1.70 -2.25 6.86
N ILE A 61 1.87 -3.49 6.42
CA ILE A 61 2.91 -3.87 5.46
C ILE A 61 2.24 -4.47 4.21
N PHE A 62 2.27 -3.74 3.10
CA PHE A 62 1.95 -4.35 1.80
C PHE A 62 3.13 -5.20 1.35
N THR A 63 2.90 -6.48 1.15
CA THR A 63 3.92 -7.47 0.83
C THR A 63 3.41 -8.46 -0.22
N CYS A 64 4.25 -9.39 -0.66
CA CYS A 64 3.89 -10.46 -1.58
C CYS A 64 4.81 -11.67 -1.38
N ASN A 65 4.42 -12.82 -1.94
CA ASN A 65 5.23 -14.03 -1.82
C ASN A 65 6.32 -14.11 -2.88
N HIS A 66 6.04 -13.64 -4.11
CA HIS A 66 6.97 -13.76 -5.25
C HIS A 66 8.16 -12.81 -5.15
N CYS A 67 7.98 -11.61 -4.59
CA CYS A 67 9.00 -10.55 -4.58
C CYS A 67 10.27 -10.97 -3.83
N PRO A 68 11.46 -10.98 -4.46
CA PRO A 68 12.72 -11.35 -3.80
C PRO A 68 13.02 -10.48 -2.57
N PHE A 69 12.71 -9.20 -2.62
CA PHE A 69 12.91 -8.31 -1.47
C PHE A 69 11.98 -8.67 -0.31
N ALA A 70 10.69 -8.96 -0.58
CA ALA A 70 9.74 -9.35 0.46
C ALA A 70 10.16 -10.65 1.17
N LYS A 71 10.82 -11.57 0.45
CA LYS A 71 11.33 -12.84 1.01
C LYS A 71 12.43 -12.68 2.06
N LEU A 72 13.01 -11.48 2.18
CA LEU A 72 14.10 -11.21 3.15
C LEU A 72 13.57 -10.79 4.53
N TYR A 73 12.25 -10.52 4.68
CA TYR A 73 11.73 -9.87 5.87
C TYR A 73 10.86 -10.69 6.84
N PRO A 74 10.44 -11.94 6.59
CA PRO A 74 9.54 -12.68 7.46
C PRO A 74 9.94 -12.66 8.93
N SER A 75 11.19 -13.03 9.24
CA SER A 75 11.70 -13.04 10.62
C SER A 75 11.69 -11.65 11.27
N ARG A 76 12.02 -10.60 10.50
CA ARG A 76 12.00 -9.21 10.99
C ARG A 76 10.58 -8.73 11.26
N LEU A 77 9.61 -9.09 10.43
CA LEU A 77 8.20 -8.77 10.65
C LEU A 77 7.66 -9.45 11.91
N ASN A 78 8.01 -10.72 12.14
CA ASN A 78 7.70 -11.43 13.38
C ASN A 78 8.27 -10.71 14.62
N GLN A 79 9.55 -10.30 14.56
CA GLN A 79 10.20 -9.56 15.64
C GLN A 79 9.55 -8.18 15.84
N LEU A 80 9.20 -7.49 14.76
CA LEU A 80 8.53 -6.20 14.81
C LEU A 80 7.16 -6.31 15.48
N ASN A 81 6.35 -7.30 15.09
CA ASN A 81 5.07 -7.54 15.73
C ASN A 81 5.23 -7.87 17.23
N ASN A 82 6.16 -8.75 17.59
CA ASN A 82 6.43 -9.09 19.00
C ASN A 82 6.79 -7.85 19.83
N LYS A 83 7.59 -6.93 19.26
CA LYS A 83 8.01 -5.71 19.94
C LYS A 83 6.87 -4.72 20.16
N TYR A 84 5.99 -4.53 19.18
CA TYR A 84 5.02 -3.44 19.18
C TYR A 84 3.58 -3.86 19.54
N LYS A 85 3.22 -5.13 19.37
CA LYS A 85 1.87 -5.63 19.68
C LYS A 85 1.47 -5.35 21.13
N SER A 86 2.36 -5.60 22.08
CA SER A 86 2.12 -5.35 23.51
C SER A 86 2.01 -3.86 23.87
N LEU A 87 2.50 -2.98 22.99
CA LEU A 87 2.37 -1.52 23.13
C LEU A 87 1.07 -0.97 22.54
N GLY A 88 0.20 -1.84 21.98
CA GLY A 88 -1.03 -1.49 21.31
C GLY A 88 -0.83 -1.08 19.85
N ILE A 89 0.24 -1.54 19.19
CA ILE A 89 0.56 -1.24 17.80
C ILE A 89 0.84 -2.57 17.07
N PRO A 90 -0.18 -3.42 16.84
CA PRO A 90 0.01 -4.69 16.12
C PRO A 90 0.38 -4.46 14.65
N LEU A 91 1.07 -5.47 14.07
CA LEU A 91 1.39 -5.52 12.66
C LEU A 91 0.29 -6.28 11.89
N ILE A 92 -0.07 -5.78 10.72
CA ILE A 92 -0.93 -6.45 9.74
C ILE A 92 -0.18 -6.43 8.40
N ALA A 93 0.02 -7.60 7.80
CA ALA A 93 0.55 -7.74 6.44
C ALA A 93 -0.60 -7.90 5.45
N ILE A 94 -0.49 -7.31 4.26
CA ILE A 94 -1.52 -7.34 3.22
C ILE A 94 -0.86 -7.72 1.89
N SER A 95 -1.38 -8.75 1.22
CA SER A 95 -1.04 -9.08 -0.16
C SER A 95 -2.12 -8.54 -1.09
N SER A 96 -1.72 -7.68 -2.03
CA SER A 96 -2.59 -7.05 -3.03
C SER A 96 -2.09 -7.35 -4.46
N THR A 97 -1.46 -8.50 -4.65
CA THR A 97 -0.85 -8.89 -5.92
C THR A 97 -1.90 -9.47 -6.87
N ASP A 98 -1.73 -9.22 -8.17
CA ASP A 98 -2.48 -9.91 -9.22
C ASP A 98 -2.04 -11.38 -9.30
N THR A 99 -2.88 -12.28 -8.85
CA THR A 99 -2.60 -13.72 -8.79
C THR A 99 -2.71 -14.41 -10.14
N ILE A 100 -3.21 -13.74 -11.17
CA ILE A 100 -3.17 -14.24 -12.55
C ILE A 100 -1.73 -14.14 -13.09
N GLN A 101 -1.02 -13.07 -12.74
CA GLN A 101 0.38 -12.88 -13.13
C GLN A 101 1.36 -13.64 -12.21
N PHE A 102 1.03 -13.74 -10.92
CA PHE A 102 1.93 -14.27 -9.89
C PHE A 102 1.21 -15.36 -9.08
N GLU A 103 1.31 -16.60 -9.54
CA GLU A 103 0.68 -17.76 -8.90
C GLU A 103 1.16 -17.96 -7.46
N GLU A 104 2.40 -17.56 -7.14
CA GLU A 104 2.96 -17.62 -5.79
C GLU A 104 2.17 -16.80 -4.76
N ASP A 105 1.38 -15.82 -5.20
CA ASP A 105 0.59 -14.94 -4.33
C ASP A 105 -0.87 -15.36 -4.20
N THR A 106 -1.25 -16.54 -4.69
CA THR A 106 -2.59 -17.08 -4.47
C THR A 106 -2.88 -17.27 -2.98
N TYR A 107 -4.15 -17.19 -2.59
CA TYR A 107 -4.56 -17.33 -1.19
C TYR A 107 -4.04 -18.64 -0.55
N LEU A 108 -4.03 -19.75 -1.28
CA LEU A 108 -3.47 -21.03 -0.80
C LEU A 108 -1.97 -20.92 -0.55
N ASN A 109 -1.24 -20.26 -1.42
CA ASN A 109 0.20 -20.07 -1.24
C ASN A 109 0.53 -19.06 -0.12
N MET A 110 -0.36 -18.09 0.15
CA MET A 110 -0.26 -17.23 1.33
C MET A 110 -0.41 -18.03 2.63
N ILE A 111 -1.38 -18.97 2.69
CA ILE A 111 -1.55 -19.87 3.84
C ILE A 111 -0.28 -20.70 4.05
N ALA A 112 0.23 -21.33 2.99
CA ALA A 112 1.45 -22.13 3.05
C ALA A 112 2.67 -21.32 3.53
N LYS A 113 2.85 -20.11 3.01
CA LYS A 113 3.93 -19.21 3.42
C LYS A 113 3.80 -18.80 4.87
N SER A 114 2.61 -18.40 5.30
CA SER A 114 2.37 -17.98 6.68
C SER A 114 2.74 -19.09 7.68
N ALA A 115 2.38 -20.33 7.35
CA ALA A 115 2.75 -21.49 8.16
C ALA A 115 4.27 -21.79 8.13
N ALA A 116 4.90 -21.72 6.96
CA ALA A 116 6.33 -22.00 6.80
C ALA A 116 7.25 -20.98 7.48
N GLU A 117 6.79 -19.73 7.57
CA GLU A 117 7.55 -18.60 8.15
C GLU A 117 7.10 -18.26 9.59
N ASP A 118 6.20 -19.09 10.18
CA ASP A 118 5.66 -18.91 11.54
C ASP A 118 5.13 -17.49 11.78
N PHE A 119 4.32 -16.95 10.84
CA PHE A 119 3.78 -15.59 10.99
C PHE A 119 2.94 -15.46 12.25
N ASN A 120 3.33 -14.55 13.12
CA ASN A 120 2.65 -14.26 14.38
C ASN A 120 1.73 -13.03 14.31
N PHE A 121 1.42 -12.59 13.09
CA PHE A 121 0.57 -11.45 12.74
C PHE A 121 -0.41 -11.84 11.62
N PRO A 122 -1.53 -11.12 11.45
CA PRO A 122 -2.45 -11.34 10.34
C PRO A 122 -1.78 -11.12 8.97
N TYR A 123 -2.05 -12.04 8.03
CA TYR A 123 -1.65 -11.90 6.63
C TYR A 123 -2.89 -11.93 5.75
N LEU A 124 -3.31 -10.75 5.29
CA LEU A 124 -4.60 -10.49 4.67
C LEU A 124 -4.50 -10.50 3.14
N TYR A 125 -5.57 -10.96 2.50
CA TYR A 125 -5.68 -11.03 1.05
C TYR A 125 -6.59 -9.94 0.50
N ASP A 126 -6.01 -8.96 -0.22
CA ASP A 126 -6.68 -7.85 -0.91
C ASP A 126 -6.68 -8.11 -2.43
N ASN A 127 -7.42 -9.14 -2.88
CA ASN A 127 -7.43 -9.60 -4.27
C ASN A 127 -7.94 -8.55 -5.27
N GLN A 128 -8.72 -7.59 -4.84
CA GLN A 128 -9.23 -6.50 -5.66
C GLN A 128 -8.36 -5.24 -5.61
N GLN A 129 -7.30 -5.26 -4.81
CA GLN A 129 -6.37 -4.14 -4.63
C GLN A 129 -7.04 -2.85 -4.12
N VAL A 130 -8.19 -2.98 -3.46
CA VAL A 130 -8.95 -1.82 -2.97
C VAL A 130 -8.21 -1.16 -1.82
N VAL A 131 -7.73 -1.95 -0.86
CA VAL A 131 -7.02 -1.43 0.31
C VAL A 131 -5.66 -0.86 -0.11
N ALA A 132 -4.93 -1.55 -1.00
CA ALA A 132 -3.68 -1.01 -1.55
C ALA A 132 -3.87 0.34 -2.24
N LYS A 133 -4.92 0.50 -3.04
CA LYS A 133 -5.26 1.77 -3.71
C LYS A 133 -5.60 2.87 -2.70
N ASN A 134 -6.38 2.55 -1.66
CA ASN A 134 -6.77 3.51 -0.61
C ASN A 134 -5.55 4.00 0.19
N PHE A 135 -4.56 3.14 0.41
CA PHE A 135 -3.29 3.53 1.04
C PHE A 135 -2.31 4.23 0.09
N GLY A 136 -2.54 4.15 -1.23
CA GLY A 136 -1.58 4.60 -2.24
C GLY A 136 -0.35 3.71 -2.33
N ALA A 137 -0.45 2.43 -1.97
CA ALA A 137 0.65 1.47 -2.05
C ALA A 137 0.96 1.14 -3.51
N GLN A 138 2.22 1.33 -3.93
CA GLN A 138 2.64 1.18 -5.33
C GLN A 138 3.69 0.07 -5.54
N LYS A 139 4.22 -0.49 -4.48
CA LYS A 139 5.29 -1.49 -4.53
C LYS A 139 5.23 -2.42 -3.32
N THR A 140 6.01 -3.49 -3.36
CA THR A 140 6.18 -4.43 -2.26
C THR A 140 7.67 -4.69 -2.00
N PRO A 141 8.11 -4.67 -0.75
CA PRO A 141 7.35 -4.30 0.44
C PRO A 141 7.13 -2.78 0.54
N HIS A 142 5.98 -2.36 1.11
CA HIS A 142 5.66 -0.96 1.40
C HIS A 142 5.06 -0.86 2.81
N ALA A 143 5.66 -0.08 3.69
CA ALA A 143 5.24 0.01 5.09
C ALA A 143 4.55 1.34 5.39
N TYR A 144 3.51 1.25 6.21
CA TYR A 144 2.80 2.39 6.76
C TYR A 144 2.72 2.25 8.28
N VAL A 145 2.76 3.36 9.00
CA VAL A 145 2.31 3.42 10.38
C VAL A 145 1.09 4.33 10.41
N ILE A 146 -0.02 3.79 10.88
CA ILE A 146 -1.25 4.56 11.10
C ILE A 146 -1.52 4.68 12.60
N TRP A 147 -2.07 5.82 13.01
CA TRP A 147 -2.36 6.14 14.40
C TRP A 147 -3.80 6.57 14.58
N LYS A 148 -4.43 6.19 15.69
CA LYS A 148 -5.80 6.56 15.98
C LYS A 148 -5.86 7.97 16.57
N GLU A 149 -6.45 8.92 15.85
CA GLU A 149 -6.65 10.30 16.27
C GLU A 149 -8.10 10.71 15.99
N ASN A 150 -8.80 11.23 17.01
CA ASN A 150 -10.19 11.65 16.88
C ASN A 150 -11.10 10.62 16.18
N ASN A 151 -10.91 9.35 16.50
CA ASN A 151 -11.62 8.20 15.94
C ASN A 151 -11.36 7.94 14.44
N LYS A 152 -10.26 8.48 13.89
CA LYS A 152 -9.80 8.29 12.52
C LYS A 152 -8.42 7.66 12.52
N TRP A 153 -8.10 6.93 11.44
CA TRP A 153 -6.76 6.37 11.23
C TRP A 153 -5.92 7.31 10.39
N VAL A 154 -4.97 7.98 11.02
CA VAL A 154 -4.09 8.98 10.40
C VAL A 154 -2.77 8.33 10.03
N VAL A 155 -2.32 8.51 8.78
CA VAL A 155 -1.02 8.03 8.33
C VAL A 155 0.08 8.89 8.94
N LYS A 156 0.94 8.28 9.76
CA LYS A 156 2.09 8.93 10.41
C LYS A 156 3.41 8.64 9.74
N TYR A 157 3.49 7.50 9.05
CA TYR A 157 4.68 7.09 8.32
C TYR A 157 4.26 6.40 7.02
N ASN A 158 5.00 6.67 5.98
CA ASN A 158 4.92 6.01 4.70
C ASN A 158 6.34 5.80 4.18
N GLY A 159 6.76 4.55 4.15
CA GLY A 159 8.08 4.16 3.69
C GLY A 159 8.10 3.88 2.19
N GLU A 160 8.23 4.92 1.38
CA GLU A 160 8.38 4.78 -0.08
C GLU A 160 9.78 4.35 -0.51
N LYS A 161 10.78 4.62 0.31
CA LYS A 161 12.19 4.37 -0.01
C LYS A 161 12.75 3.35 0.98
N TYR A 162 12.90 2.12 0.54
CA TYR A 162 13.73 1.15 1.24
C TYR A 162 15.06 1.00 0.50
N SER A 163 16.10 1.62 1.05
CA SER A 163 17.45 1.10 0.93
C SER A 163 17.61 -0.02 1.99
N GLN A 164 18.51 -0.96 1.77
CA GLN A 164 18.84 -1.96 2.80
C GLN A 164 19.28 -1.31 4.13
N GLU A 165 19.75 -0.08 4.09
CA GLU A 165 20.20 0.72 5.23
C GLU A 165 19.04 1.20 6.11
N ASP A 166 17.87 1.53 5.53
CA ASP A 166 16.71 2.02 6.29
C ASP A 166 16.09 0.96 7.19
N PHE A 167 16.17 -0.34 6.79
CA PHE A 167 15.68 -1.46 7.60
C PHE A 167 16.64 -1.91 8.71
N GLN A 168 17.90 -1.46 8.70
CA GLN A 168 18.85 -1.75 9.77
C GLN A 168 18.71 -0.79 10.96
N GLN A 169 17.97 0.31 10.79
CA GLN A 169 17.74 1.33 11.81
C GLN A 169 16.39 1.19 12.57
N LEU A 170 15.52 0.26 12.13
CA LEU A 170 14.28 -0.11 12.83
C LEU A 170 14.49 -1.30 13.74
#